data_32b15eb144dbd7f166452c89778a27ce
#
_entry.id   32b15eb144dbd7f166452c89778a27ce
#
_cell.length_a   1.000
_cell.length_b   1.000
_cell.length_c   1.000
_cell.angle_alpha   90.00
_cell.angle_beta   90.00
_cell.angle_gamma   90.00
#
_symmetry.space_group_name_H-M   'P 1'
#
loop_
_entity.id
_entity.type
_entity.pdbx_description
1 polymer ?
#
loop_
_entity_poly.entity_id
_entity_poly.type
_entity_poly.pdbx_seq_one_letter_code
_entity_poly.pdbx_strand_id
1 'polypeptide(L)'
;HKAAETEFHEQFLAKLQENMKLAQGEFKELNKALKGIDFSSERYEFQFMPSKKYRNYYEMIMDDFNVTQGESLFSGIFHEAHKDVIEELFEQLSVSGDNSAQALDEFTDYRTYMDYDIKIIHNDGTYSYYSKVCEEKSGGETQTPFYVTVAASFVQLYSNNIGGEAAGLVLFDEAFNNMDDERI
;
A
#
# COMPACT_ATOMS: atom_id res chain seq x y z
N HIS A 1 -29.23 16.90 3.82
CA HIS A 1 -28.26 16.28 4.72
C HIS A 1 -28.14 14.76 4.46
N LYS A 2 -29.20 13.96 4.66
CA LYS A 2 -29.13 12.50 4.50
C LYS A 2 -28.64 12.04 3.13
N ALA A 3 -29.02 12.67 2.03
CA ALA A 3 -28.61 12.28 0.68
C ALA A 3 -27.09 12.52 0.47
N ALA A 4 -26.55 13.66 0.90
CA ALA A 4 -25.13 13.96 0.80
C ALA A 4 -24.28 13.05 1.72
N GLU A 5 -24.82 12.67 2.85
CA GLU A 5 -24.25 11.75 3.81
C GLU A 5 -24.15 10.32 3.22
N THR A 6 -25.22 9.83 2.64
CA THR A 6 -25.27 8.54 1.98
C THR A 6 -24.30 8.50 0.79
N GLU A 7 -24.29 9.55 -0.01
CA GLU A 7 -23.39 9.66 -1.17
C GLU A 7 -21.91 9.69 -0.75
N PHE A 8 -21.59 10.42 0.32
CA PHE A 8 -20.25 10.44 0.88
C PHE A 8 -19.82 9.04 1.38
N HIS A 9 -20.69 8.36 2.12
CA HIS A 9 -20.43 7.03 2.61
C HIS A 9 -20.22 6.01 1.48
N GLU A 10 -21.15 5.94 0.54
CA GLU A 10 -21.12 4.95 -0.53
C GLU A 10 -20.01 5.23 -1.55
N GLN A 11 -19.80 6.48 -1.92
CA GLN A 11 -18.82 6.81 -2.96
C GLN A 11 -17.41 7.01 -2.42
N PHE A 12 -17.27 7.44 -1.18
CA PHE A 12 -15.97 7.76 -0.61
C PHE A 12 -15.42 6.64 0.27
N LEU A 13 -16.05 6.33 1.41
CA LEU A 13 -15.49 5.36 2.35
C LEU A 13 -15.50 3.93 1.78
N ALA A 14 -16.57 3.53 1.13
CA ALA A 14 -16.66 2.21 0.52
C ALA A 14 -15.63 2.04 -0.61
N LYS A 15 -15.42 3.09 -1.41
CA LYS A 15 -14.41 3.07 -2.47
C LYS A 15 -12.98 3.03 -1.94
N LEU A 16 -12.69 3.78 -0.88
CA LEU A 16 -11.40 3.70 -0.19
C LEU A 16 -11.15 2.28 0.34
N GLN A 17 -12.14 1.68 1.01
CA GLN A 17 -12.04 0.32 1.52
C GLN A 17 -11.78 -0.68 0.38
N GLU A 18 -12.52 -0.58 -0.73
CA GLU A 18 -12.32 -1.42 -1.90
C GLU A 18 -10.89 -1.30 -2.44
N ASN A 19 -10.40 -0.07 -2.64
CA ASN A 19 -9.06 0.18 -3.15
C ASN A 19 -7.97 -0.35 -2.19
N MET A 20 -8.16 -0.21 -0.89
CA MET A 20 -7.24 -0.77 0.11
C MET A 20 -7.24 -2.30 0.09
N LYS A 21 -8.41 -2.96 -0.02
CA LYS A 21 -8.51 -4.42 -0.15
C LYS A 21 -7.89 -4.92 -1.46
N LEU A 22 -8.04 -4.20 -2.56
CA LEU A 22 -7.37 -4.51 -3.83
C LEU A 22 -5.85 -4.41 -3.68
N ALA A 23 -5.33 -3.31 -3.11
CA ALA A 23 -3.90 -3.16 -2.87
C ALA A 23 -3.34 -4.29 -1.99
N GLN A 24 -4.06 -4.71 -0.95
CA GLN A 24 -3.69 -5.87 -0.13
C GLN A 24 -3.59 -7.15 -0.95
N GLY A 25 -4.51 -7.35 -1.88
CA GLY A 25 -4.49 -8.47 -2.82
C GLY A 25 -3.25 -8.45 -3.71
N GLU A 26 -2.94 -7.30 -4.30
CA GLU A 26 -1.76 -7.11 -5.14
C GLU A 26 -0.44 -7.41 -4.39
N PHE A 27 -0.32 -6.93 -3.15
CA PHE A 27 0.84 -7.26 -2.30
C PHE A 27 0.98 -8.75 -2.03
N LYS A 28 -0.13 -9.47 -1.84
CA LYS A 28 -0.09 -10.94 -1.68
C LYS A 28 0.41 -11.63 -2.93
N GLU A 29 -0.05 -11.21 -4.10
CA GLU A 29 0.41 -11.80 -5.38
C GLU A 29 1.87 -11.45 -5.66
N LEU A 30 2.32 -10.22 -5.39
CA LEU A 30 3.73 -9.84 -5.46
C LEU A 30 4.60 -10.72 -4.54
N ASN A 31 4.21 -10.88 -3.28
CA ASN A 31 4.94 -11.74 -2.35
C ASN A 31 4.96 -13.20 -2.77
N LYS A 32 3.90 -13.69 -3.43
CA LYS A 32 3.85 -15.02 -4.00
C LYS A 32 4.82 -15.17 -5.18
N ALA A 33 4.90 -14.15 -6.05
CA ALA A 33 5.86 -14.11 -7.14
C ALA A 33 7.31 -14.12 -6.62
N LEU A 34 7.60 -13.32 -5.57
CA LEU A 34 8.93 -13.26 -4.94
C LEU A 34 9.39 -14.59 -4.36
N LYS A 35 8.48 -15.41 -3.82
CA LYS A 35 8.84 -16.74 -3.27
C LYS A 35 9.40 -17.71 -4.31
N GLY A 36 9.13 -17.46 -5.59
CA GLY A 36 9.64 -18.27 -6.70
C GLY A 36 10.98 -17.79 -7.26
N ILE A 37 11.54 -16.70 -6.72
CA ILE A 37 12.77 -16.10 -7.22
C ILE A 37 13.84 -16.21 -6.12
N ASP A 38 14.96 -16.89 -6.44
CA ASP A 38 16.13 -16.95 -5.57
C ASP A 38 17.00 -15.70 -5.79
N PHE A 39 17.05 -14.84 -4.78
CA PHE A 39 17.95 -13.69 -4.74
C PHE A 39 19.14 -14.01 -3.82
N SER A 40 20.14 -14.70 -4.35
CA SER A 40 21.40 -14.98 -3.63
C SER A 40 21.16 -15.53 -2.22
N SER A 41 21.41 -14.73 -1.19
CA SER A 41 21.34 -15.11 0.22
C SER A 41 20.20 -14.49 1.02
N GLU A 42 19.35 -13.71 0.39
CA GLU A 42 18.29 -12.95 1.05
C GLU A 42 16.92 -13.24 0.43
N ARG A 43 15.87 -13.15 1.24
CA ARG A 43 14.48 -13.19 0.78
C ARG A 43 13.80 -11.87 1.08
N TYR A 44 12.93 -11.45 0.19
CA TYR A 44 12.24 -10.17 0.27
C TYR A 44 10.74 -10.37 0.40
N GLU A 45 10.11 -9.56 1.24
CA GLU A 45 8.69 -9.59 1.46
C GLU A 45 8.16 -8.15 1.53
N PHE A 46 7.26 -7.80 0.62
CA PHE A 46 6.55 -6.54 0.71
C PHE A 46 5.58 -6.56 1.87
N GLN A 47 5.68 -5.55 2.70
CA GLN A 47 4.75 -5.35 3.81
C GLN A 47 4.04 -4.04 3.65
N PHE A 48 2.76 -4.06 3.98
CA PHE A 48 2.02 -2.85 4.19
C PHE A 48 1.37 -2.93 5.58
N MET A 49 1.22 -1.80 6.20
CA MET A 49 0.66 -1.68 7.54
C MET A 49 -0.14 -0.39 7.64
N PRO A 50 -1.08 -0.29 8.60
CA PRO A 50 -1.79 0.96 8.83
C PRO A 50 -0.83 2.10 9.07
N SER A 51 -1.05 3.25 8.42
CA SER A 51 -0.25 4.44 8.63
C SER A 51 -0.24 4.83 10.11
N LYS A 52 0.92 5.16 10.64
CA LYS A 52 1.04 5.58 12.03
C LYS A 52 0.30 6.89 12.29
N LYS A 53 0.33 7.81 11.31
CA LYS A 53 -0.31 9.12 11.39
C LYS A 53 -1.84 9.02 11.28
N TYR A 54 -2.33 8.14 10.39
CA TYR A 54 -3.74 8.04 10.03
C TYR A 54 -4.36 6.69 10.46
N ARG A 55 -3.86 6.11 11.57
CA ARG A 55 -4.31 4.79 12.02
C ARG A 55 -5.81 4.73 12.30
N ASN A 56 -6.35 5.74 12.96
CA ASN A 56 -7.77 5.80 13.29
C ASN A 56 -8.64 5.86 12.04
N TYR A 57 -8.19 6.59 11.00
CA TYR A 57 -8.86 6.63 9.70
C TYR A 57 -8.81 5.27 9.00
N TYR A 58 -7.64 4.60 9.04
CA TYR A 58 -7.52 3.25 8.50
C TYR A 58 -8.51 2.29 9.17
N GLU A 59 -8.58 2.30 10.50
CA GLU A 59 -9.49 1.44 11.26
C GLU A 59 -10.95 1.74 10.92
N MET A 60 -11.33 3.00 10.79
CA MET A 60 -12.67 3.41 10.35
C MET A 60 -12.99 2.94 8.93
N ILE A 61 -12.07 3.13 7.98
CA ILE A 61 -12.28 2.74 6.56
C ILE A 61 -12.40 1.22 6.44
N MET A 62 -11.60 0.47 7.19
CA MET A 62 -11.54 -0.99 7.11
C MET A 62 -12.56 -1.70 8.01
N ASP A 63 -13.35 -0.96 8.78
CA ASP A 63 -14.43 -1.52 9.58
C ASP A 63 -15.46 -2.20 8.68
N ASP A 64 -15.85 -3.42 9.04
CA ASP A 64 -16.81 -4.21 8.26
C ASP A 64 -18.20 -3.56 8.19
N PHE A 65 -18.56 -2.77 9.21
CA PHE A 65 -19.81 -1.99 9.20
C PHE A 65 -19.80 -0.81 8.22
N ASN A 66 -18.62 -0.40 7.71
CA ASN A 66 -18.52 0.62 6.67
C ASN A 66 -19.32 0.25 5.40
N VAL A 67 -19.45 -1.03 5.09
CA VAL A 67 -20.13 -1.53 3.86
C VAL A 67 -21.57 -1.98 4.14
N THR A 68 -22.03 -1.94 5.38
CA THR A 68 -23.38 -2.42 5.73
C THR A 68 -24.42 -1.41 5.24
N GLN A 69 -25.19 -1.81 4.25
CA GLN A 69 -26.25 -0.97 3.66
C GLN A 69 -27.30 -0.61 4.73
N GLY A 70 -27.52 0.69 4.87
CA GLY A 70 -28.63 1.23 5.66
C GLY A 70 -28.25 1.84 7.02
N GLU A 71 -27.00 1.76 7.46
CA GLU A 71 -26.53 2.52 8.63
C GLU A 71 -26.10 3.94 8.22
N SER A 72 -26.47 4.92 9.04
CA SER A 72 -26.05 6.31 8.85
C SER A 72 -24.67 6.54 9.46
N LEU A 73 -23.81 7.32 8.77
CA LEU A 73 -22.54 7.78 9.33
C LEU A 73 -22.69 8.56 10.64
N PHE A 74 -23.88 9.10 10.92
CA PHE A 74 -24.17 9.91 12.10
C PHE A 74 -25.05 9.20 13.12
N SER A 75 -25.31 7.90 12.95
CA SER A 75 -26.09 7.12 13.91
C SER A 75 -25.72 5.63 13.81
N GLY A 76 -25.90 4.92 14.89
CA GLY A 76 -25.63 3.49 14.95
C GLY A 76 -24.24 3.13 15.51
N ILE A 77 -23.92 1.85 15.45
CA ILE A 77 -22.70 1.29 16.04
C ILE A 77 -21.44 1.85 15.38
N PHE A 78 -21.45 2.01 14.05
CA PHE A 78 -20.34 2.57 13.29
C PHE A 78 -20.03 4.01 13.74
N HIS A 79 -21.06 4.85 13.83
CA HIS A 79 -20.90 6.22 14.29
C HIS A 79 -20.33 6.31 15.71
N GLU A 80 -20.86 5.51 16.64
CA GLU A 80 -20.38 5.50 18.02
C GLU A 80 -18.91 5.08 18.12
N ALA A 81 -18.50 4.10 17.30
CA ALA A 81 -17.13 3.59 17.27
C ALA A 81 -16.12 4.61 16.66
N HIS A 82 -16.54 5.42 15.69
CA HIS A 82 -15.67 6.28 14.91
C HIS A 82 -16.01 7.77 14.95
N LYS A 83 -16.81 8.18 15.93
CA LYS A 83 -17.36 9.54 16.04
C LYS A 83 -16.29 10.63 15.92
N ASP A 84 -15.23 10.51 16.70
CA ASP A 84 -14.17 11.52 16.76
C ASP A 84 -13.45 11.67 15.40
N VAL A 85 -13.22 10.54 14.70
CA VAL A 85 -12.58 10.52 13.38
C VAL A 85 -13.50 11.09 12.31
N ILE A 86 -14.79 10.80 12.39
CA ILE A 86 -15.81 11.34 11.48
C ILE A 86 -15.92 12.86 11.66
N GLU A 87 -16.01 13.35 12.90
CA GLU A 87 -16.06 14.78 13.21
C GLU A 87 -14.80 15.51 12.72
N GLU A 88 -13.61 14.95 12.99
CA GLU A 88 -12.33 15.50 12.52
C GLU A 88 -12.29 15.57 10.99
N LEU A 89 -12.73 14.52 10.28
CA LEU A 89 -12.77 14.48 8.83
C LEU A 89 -13.63 15.59 8.25
N PHE A 90 -14.85 15.77 8.79
CA PHE A 90 -15.75 16.81 8.33
C PHE A 90 -15.25 18.22 8.67
N GLU A 91 -14.59 18.40 9.80
CA GLU A 91 -13.94 19.67 10.16
C GLU A 91 -12.85 20.02 9.16
N GLN A 92 -11.95 19.08 8.85
CA GLN A 92 -10.88 19.30 7.89
C GLN A 92 -11.40 19.61 6.48
N LEU A 93 -12.43 18.89 6.02
CA LEU A 93 -13.06 19.17 4.72
C LEU A 93 -13.77 20.53 4.69
N SER A 94 -14.31 20.98 5.82
CA SER A 94 -15.03 22.27 5.93
C SER A 94 -14.09 23.47 6.01
N VAL A 95 -12.92 23.31 6.63
CA VAL A 95 -11.93 24.40 6.84
C VAL A 95 -11.06 24.65 5.61
N SER A 96 -10.97 23.66 4.71
CA SER A 96 -10.02 23.67 3.58
C SER A 96 -10.30 24.74 2.49
N GLY A 97 -11.37 25.50 2.55
CA GLY A 97 -11.65 26.70 1.74
C GLY A 97 -11.09 26.66 0.31
N ASP A 98 -10.17 27.56 -0.04
CA ASP A 98 -9.52 27.63 -1.36
C ASP A 98 -8.61 26.43 -1.69
N ASN A 99 -8.19 25.63 -0.68
CA ASN A 99 -7.37 24.40 -0.85
C ASN A 99 -8.20 23.12 -0.76
N SER A 100 -9.53 23.22 -0.84
CA SER A 100 -10.44 22.09 -0.67
C SER A 100 -10.18 20.94 -1.66
N ALA A 101 -9.81 21.25 -2.89
CA ALA A 101 -9.52 20.25 -3.91
C ALA A 101 -8.27 19.43 -3.55
N GLN A 102 -7.20 20.05 -3.10
CA GLN A 102 -5.96 19.37 -2.72
C GLN A 102 -6.14 18.54 -1.45
N ALA A 103 -6.86 19.06 -0.46
CA ALA A 103 -7.21 18.30 0.74
C ALA A 103 -8.09 17.08 0.40
N LEU A 104 -9.06 17.27 -0.48
CA LEU A 104 -9.92 16.18 -0.94
C LEU A 104 -9.12 15.10 -1.68
N ASP A 105 -8.18 15.49 -2.55
CA ASP A 105 -7.29 14.55 -3.26
C ASP A 105 -6.45 13.73 -2.28
N GLU A 106 -5.89 14.35 -1.23
CA GLU A 106 -5.16 13.65 -0.18
C GLU A 106 -6.05 12.65 0.57
N PHE A 107 -7.27 13.04 0.91
CA PHE A 107 -8.21 12.16 1.61
C PHE A 107 -8.79 11.05 0.73
N THR A 108 -8.86 11.24 -0.57
CA THR A 108 -9.35 10.21 -1.52
C THR A 108 -8.27 9.22 -1.90
N ASP A 109 -6.99 9.52 -1.67
CA ASP A 109 -5.89 8.63 -1.94
C ASP A 109 -5.75 7.59 -0.82
N TYR A 110 -6.13 6.34 -1.10
CA TYR A 110 -6.05 5.24 -0.14
C TYR A 110 -4.62 5.01 0.40
N ARG A 111 -3.58 5.42 -0.35
CA ARG A 111 -2.17 5.30 0.05
C ARG A 111 -1.82 6.16 1.26
N THR A 112 -2.57 7.23 1.51
CA THR A 112 -2.43 8.10 2.70
C THR A 112 -2.60 7.32 4.00
N TYR A 113 -3.42 6.28 3.98
CA TYR A 113 -3.78 5.49 5.17
C TYR A 113 -2.91 4.27 5.41
N MET A 114 -1.91 4.02 4.54
CA MET A 114 -1.05 2.84 4.60
C MET A 114 0.42 3.22 4.50
N ASP A 115 1.23 2.62 5.36
CA ASP A 115 2.69 2.64 5.26
C ASP A 115 3.18 1.38 4.56
N TYR A 116 4.24 1.51 3.75
CA TYR A 116 4.81 0.43 2.95
C TYR A 116 6.26 0.23 3.31
N ASP A 117 6.72 -1.02 3.37
CA ASP A 117 8.13 -1.35 3.55
C ASP A 117 8.48 -2.67 2.87
N ILE A 118 9.76 -2.94 2.70
CA ILE A 118 10.28 -4.23 2.27
C ILE A 118 11.02 -4.86 3.44
N LYS A 119 10.55 -6.02 3.87
CA LYS A 119 11.23 -6.86 4.84
C LYS A 119 12.27 -7.70 4.13
N ILE A 120 13.52 -7.58 4.56
CA ILE A 120 14.68 -8.34 4.07
C ILE A 120 14.96 -9.43 5.10
N ILE A 121 14.84 -10.69 4.69
CA ILE A 121 15.03 -11.86 5.55
C ILE A 121 16.38 -12.48 5.18
N HIS A 122 17.31 -12.49 6.14
CA HIS A 122 18.66 -13.01 5.99
C HIS A 122 18.73 -14.53 6.19
N ASN A 123 19.80 -15.16 5.71
CA ASN A 123 19.98 -16.61 5.80
C ASN A 123 20.07 -17.15 7.23
N ASP A 124 20.51 -16.33 8.17
CA ASP A 124 20.59 -16.67 9.59
C ASP A 124 19.22 -16.58 10.31
N GLY A 125 18.15 -16.23 9.57
CA GLY A 125 16.80 -16.08 10.10
C GLY A 125 16.52 -14.72 10.72
N THR A 126 17.50 -13.81 10.78
CA THR A 126 17.27 -12.43 11.17
C THR A 126 16.56 -11.67 10.05
N TYR A 127 16.07 -10.48 10.34
CA TYR A 127 15.46 -9.62 9.33
C TYR A 127 15.77 -8.15 9.59
N SER A 128 15.73 -7.37 8.52
CA SER A 128 15.80 -5.91 8.54
C SER A 128 14.68 -5.33 7.69
N TYR A 129 14.47 -4.03 7.80
CA TYR A 129 13.53 -3.29 6.96
C TYR A 129 14.28 -2.37 6.03
N TYR A 130 13.88 -2.32 4.77
CA TYR A 130 14.52 -1.52 3.73
C TYR A 130 14.59 -0.04 4.10
N SER A 131 13.53 0.52 4.68
CA SER A 131 13.52 1.89 5.19
C SER A 131 14.67 2.18 6.16
N LYS A 132 15.01 1.22 7.02
CA LYS A 132 16.12 1.35 7.96
C LYS A 132 17.48 1.17 7.29
N VAL A 133 17.60 0.20 6.40
CA VAL A 133 18.83 -0.04 5.64
C VAL A 133 19.22 1.19 4.81
N CYS A 134 18.23 1.85 4.19
CA CYS A 134 18.46 3.08 3.42
C CYS A 134 18.97 4.25 4.26
N GLU A 135 18.55 4.34 5.53
CA GLU A 135 19.03 5.37 6.45
C GLU A 135 20.50 5.13 6.89
N GLU A 136 20.92 3.86 6.99
CA GLU A 136 22.20 3.47 7.59
C GLU A 136 23.30 3.17 6.56
N LYS A 137 22.93 2.79 5.34
CA LYS A 137 23.88 2.29 4.32
C LYS A 137 23.84 3.14 3.05
N SER A 138 24.99 3.32 2.43
CA SER A 138 25.16 4.03 1.16
C SER A 138 25.53 3.06 0.03
N GLY A 139 24.96 3.25 -1.15
CA GLY A 139 25.37 2.58 -2.38
C GLY A 139 24.60 1.32 -2.75
N GLY A 140 25.29 0.28 -3.23
CA GLY A 140 24.70 -0.90 -3.87
C GLY A 140 23.71 -1.70 -3.02
N GLU A 141 23.89 -1.75 -1.70
CA GLU A 141 23.00 -2.46 -0.79
C GLU A 141 21.58 -1.88 -0.76
N THR A 142 21.42 -0.60 -1.10
CA THR A 142 20.11 0.06 -1.16
C THR A 142 19.40 -0.14 -2.50
N GLN A 143 20.13 -0.53 -3.55
CA GLN A 143 19.57 -0.72 -4.89
C GLN A 143 18.93 -2.10 -5.08
N THR A 144 19.46 -3.14 -4.42
CA THR A 144 18.97 -4.52 -4.55
C THR A 144 17.46 -4.64 -4.33
N PRO A 145 16.86 -4.11 -3.25
CA PRO A 145 15.41 -4.19 -3.05
C PRO A 145 14.59 -3.50 -4.14
N PHE A 146 15.12 -2.45 -4.75
CA PHE A 146 14.47 -1.80 -5.89
C PHE A 146 14.40 -2.73 -7.11
N TYR A 147 15.52 -3.37 -7.47
CA TYR A 147 15.54 -4.32 -8.58
C TYR A 147 14.68 -5.55 -8.31
N VAL A 148 14.67 -6.04 -7.07
CA VAL A 148 13.77 -7.11 -6.62
C VAL A 148 12.31 -6.73 -6.85
N THR A 149 11.93 -5.50 -6.49
CA THR A 149 10.57 -4.98 -6.70
C THR A 149 10.20 -4.96 -8.18
N VAL A 150 11.10 -4.45 -9.01
CA VAL A 150 10.91 -4.39 -10.47
C VAL A 150 10.80 -5.80 -11.05
N ALA A 151 11.70 -6.71 -10.68
CA ALA A 151 11.68 -8.10 -11.13
C ALA A 151 10.36 -8.81 -10.73
N ALA A 152 9.91 -8.66 -9.49
CA ALA A 152 8.66 -9.23 -9.02
C ALA A 152 7.45 -8.71 -9.81
N SER A 153 7.43 -7.42 -10.10
CA SER A 153 6.37 -6.79 -10.89
C SER A 153 6.32 -7.33 -12.32
N PHE A 154 7.48 -7.59 -12.94
CA PHE A 154 7.54 -8.22 -14.26
C PHE A 154 7.11 -9.68 -14.22
N VAL A 155 7.52 -10.46 -13.21
CA VAL A 155 7.07 -11.85 -13.06
C VAL A 155 5.54 -11.89 -12.93
N GLN A 156 4.95 -11.02 -12.14
CA GLN A 156 3.50 -10.93 -12.01
C GLN A 156 2.84 -10.57 -13.34
N LEU A 157 3.35 -9.56 -14.05
CA LEU A 157 2.81 -9.12 -15.33
C LEU A 157 2.84 -10.23 -16.38
N TYR A 158 3.97 -10.93 -16.49
CA TYR A 158 4.14 -12.02 -17.46
C TYR A 158 3.38 -13.29 -17.08
N SER A 159 3.25 -13.59 -15.78
CA SER A 159 2.47 -14.75 -15.31
C SER A 159 0.98 -14.58 -15.55
N ASN A 160 0.46 -13.37 -15.57
CA ASN A 160 -0.95 -13.09 -15.85
C ASN A 160 -1.29 -13.16 -17.35
N ASN A 161 -0.29 -13.16 -18.24
CA ASN A 161 -0.47 -13.32 -19.69
C ASN A 161 -0.50 -14.79 -20.10
N ILE A 162 -1.30 -15.63 -19.44
CA ILE A 162 -1.48 -17.04 -19.75
C ILE A 162 -2.20 -17.18 -21.10
N GLY A 163 -1.46 -17.49 -22.16
CA GLY A 163 -2.01 -17.82 -23.48
C GLY A 163 -1.49 -17.01 -24.66
N GLY A 164 -0.59 -16.08 -24.45
CA GLY A 164 0.10 -15.34 -25.50
C GLY A 164 1.60 -15.60 -25.50
N GLU A 165 2.22 -15.64 -26.66
CA GLU A 165 3.68 -15.61 -26.81
C GLU A 165 4.21 -14.24 -26.36
N ALA A 166 4.31 -14.02 -25.05
CA ALA A 166 4.91 -12.81 -24.51
C ALA A 166 6.42 -13.00 -24.42
N ALA A 167 7.17 -12.17 -25.14
CA ALA A 167 8.62 -12.10 -24.97
C ALA A 167 8.92 -11.47 -23.61
N GLY A 168 9.34 -12.29 -22.64
CA GLY A 168 9.71 -11.84 -21.29
C GLY A 168 11.14 -11.32 -21.24
N LEU A 169 11.45 -10.20 -21.93
CA LEU A 169 12.76 -9.56 -21.91
C LEU A 169 12.66 -8.22 -21.21
N VAL A 170 13.49 -8.03 -20.18
CA VAL A 170 13.67 -6.77 -19.48
C VAL A 170 15.12 -6.33 -19.63
N LEU A 171 15.32 -5.12 -20.11
CA LEU A 171 16.63 -4.51 -20.25
C LEU A 171 16.78 -3.39 -19.23
N PHE A 172 17.79 -3.51 -18.39
CA PHE A 172 18.18 -2.45 -17.46
C PHE A 172 19.44 -1.78 -17.97
N ASP A 173 19.45 -0.45 -18.02
CA ASP A 173 20.65 0.33 -18.26
C ASP A 173 21.35 0.58 -16.92
N GLU A 174 22.65 0.28 -16.85
CA GLU A 174 23.52 0.47 -15.66
C GLU A 174 22.99 -0.17 -14.34
N ALA A 175 22.15 -1.21 -14.43
CA ALA A 175 21.50 -1.85 -13.29
C ALA A 175 22.49 -2.33 -12.20
N PHE A 176 23.71 -2.67 -12.58
CA PHE A 176 24.70 -3.28 -11.70
C PHE A 176 25.86 -2.35 -11.32
N ASN A 177 25.77 -1.08 -11.67
CA ASN A 177 26.89 -0.12 -11.57
C ASN A 177 27.39 0.10 -10.10
N ASN A 178 26.59 -0.25 -9.11
CA ASN A 178 26.90 -0.11 -7.69
C ASN A 178 26.59 -1.39 -6.88
N MET A 179 26.52 -2.53 -7.54
CA MET A 179 26.33 -3.82 -6.87
C MET A 179 27.67 -4.52 -6.66
N ASP A 180 27.84 -5.17 -5.52
CA ASP A 180 28.98 -6.02 -5.25
C ASP A 180 28.91 -7.29 -6.12
N ASP A 181 30.08 -7.85 -6.48
CA ASP A 181 30.21 -9.06 -7.32
C ASP A 181 29.43 -10.28 -6.78
N GLU A 182 29.16 -10.32 -5.47
CA GLU A 182 28.37 -11.39 -4.84
C GLU A 182 26.85 -11.26 -5.09
N ARG A 183 26.39 -10.14 -5.64
CA ARG A 183 24.97 -9.81 -5.86
C ARG A 183 24.56 -9.75 -7.33
N ILE A 184 25.52 -9.95 -8.23
CA ILE A 184 25.31 -10.07 -9.67
C ILE A 184 25.13 -11.56 -10.04
#